data_d5b02adbf8ed15b68423f5f525146cea
#
_entry.id   d5b02adbf8ed15b68423f5f525146cea
#
_cell.length_a   1.000
_cell.length_b   1.000
_cell.length_c   1.000
_cell.angle_alpha   90.00
_cell.angle_beta   90.00
_cell.angle_gamma   90.00
#
_symmetry.space_group_name_H-M   'P 1'
#
loop_
_entity.id
_entity.type
_entity.pdbx_description
1 polymer ?
#
loop_
_entity_poly.entity_id
_entity_poly.type
_entity_poly.pdbx_seq_one_letter_code
_entity_poly.pdbx_strand_id
1 'polypeptide(L)'
;YTFTVQHQDGVTYITVTFNVNYEYDKPWNEIFIVINNPAIYSMSQPPVVSITIYRPDGSKITLGPLPINTRVTTLGVSPEVVSQVNLFYSEEYHISDVVPTGSSATPYLFYTVDDGKLVPLKGPYRFTMVFYVFSQNSSVISRKDLEIVLQGQIYGLMGTDNEGHDLWLGLLAGFPIDLAVGLLSALIIVVIA
;
A
#
# COMPACT_ATOMS: atom_id res chain seq x y z
N TYR A 1 10.25 -4.33 11.42
CA TYR A 1 9.97 -5.29 10.36
C TYR A 1 10.60 -6.63 10.68
N THR A 2 9.76 -7.63 10.93
CA THR A 2 10.16 -9.01 11.27
C THR A 2 9.76 -9.93 10.13
N PHE A 3 10.64 -10.85 9.75
CA PHE A 3 10.39 -11.85 8.71
C PHE A 3 10.75 -13.22 9.28
N THR A 4 9.78 -14.12 9.38
CA THR A 4 9.97 -15.49 9.91
C THR A 4 9.44 -16.51 8.92
N VAL A 5 10.15 -17.64 8.82
CA VAL A 5 9.76 -18.77 7.97
C VAL A 5 9.62 -20.00 8.84
N GLN A 6 8.49 -20.68 8.72
CA GLN A 6 8.20 -21.94 9.42
C GLN A 6 7.71 -22.97 8.42
N HIS A 7 8.09 -24.24 8.62
CA HIS A 7 7.64 -25.36 7.80
C HIS A 7 6.84 -26.31 8.67
N GLN A 8 5.61 -26.56 8.29
CA GLN A 8 4.75 -27.51 8.99
C GLN A 8 3.83 -28.21 7.98
N ASP A 9 3.73 -29.54 8.08
CA ASP A 9 2.80 -30.37 7.32
C ASP A 9 2.84 -30.15 5.79
N GLY A 10 4.01 -29.90 5.23
CA GLY A 10 4.18 -29.65 3.79
C GLY A 10 3.82 -28.24 3.32
N VAL A 11 3.48 -27.37 4.26
CA VAL A 11 3.20 -25.95 3.99
C VAL A 11 4.32 -25.09 4.58
N THR A 12 4.78 -24.14 3.80
CA THR A 12 5.70 -23.08 4.26
C THR A 12 4.91 -21.84 4.65
N TYR A 13 5.03 -21.48 5.91
CA TYR A 13 4.43 -20.27 6.49
C TYR A 13 5.48 -19.16 6.52
N ILE A 14 5.22 -18.05 5.85
CA ILE A 14 6.08 -16.88 5.89
C ILE A 14 5.32 -15.76 6.57
N THR A 15 5.77 -15.38 7.75
CA THR A 15 5.14 -14.30 8.52
C THR A 15 5.98 -13.04 8.42
N VAL A 16 5.33 -11.97 7.99
CA VAL A 16 5.91 -10.62 7.92
C VAL A 16 5.12 -9.70 8.84
N THR A 17 5.81 -9.09 9.80
CA THR A 17 5.20 -8.11 10.71
C THR A 17 5.93 -6.79 10.61
N PHE A 18 5.19 -5.69 10.44
CA PHE A 18 5.75 -4.34 10.43
C PHE A 18 4.77 -3.35 11.08
N ASN A 19 5.32 -2.28 11.61
CA ASN A 19 4.56 -1.20 12.21
C ASN A 19 4.68 0.03 11.33
N VAL A 20 3.57 0.77 11.24
CA VAL A 20 3.50 2.05 10.53
C VAL A 20 2.81 3.04 11.44
N ASN A 21 3.42 4.20 11.63
CA ASN A 21 2.76 5.31 12.32
C ASN A 21 2.05 6.17 11.27
N TYR A 22 0.73 6.15 11.31
CA TYR A 22 -0.10 6.88 10.36
C TYR A 22 -0.51 8.23 10.96
N GLU A 23 -0.04 9.34 10.37
CA GLU A 23 -0.25 10.71 10.87
C GLU A 23 -0.99 11.63 9.88
N TYR A 24 -1.40 11.09 8.72
CA TYR A 24 -1.93 11.88 7.62
C TYR A 24 -3.44 12.12 7.75
N ASP A 25 -3.93 13.21 7.14
CA ASP A 25 -5.37 13.54 7.10
C ASP A 25 -6.14 12.76 6.04
N LYS A 26 -5.44 12.12 5.12
CA LYS A 26 -6.04 11.30 4.08
C LYS A 26 -5.39 9.91 4.05
N PRO A 27 -6.19 8.84 4.03
CA PRO A 27 -5.68 7.48 4.06
C PRO A 27 -4.93 7.12 2.77
N TRP A 28 -4.14 6.05 2.86
CA TRP A 28 -3.54 5.47 1.66
C TRP A 28 -4.62 4.94 0.73
N ASN A 29 -4.40 5.17 -0.59
CA ASN A 29 -5.33 4.73 -1.62
C ASN A 29 -5.29 3.23 -1.82
N GLU A 30 -4.08 2.65 -1.77
CA GLU A 30 -3.91 1.24 -2.09
C GLU A 30 -2.70 0.64 -1.37
N ILE A 31 -2.77 -0.67 -1.16
CA ILE A 31 -1.67 -1.50 -0.67
C ILE A 31 -1.38 -2.55 -1.75
N PHE A 32 -0.13 -2.56 -2.21
CA PHE A 32 0.35 -3.56 -3.15
C PHE A 32 1.30 -4.53 -2.45
N ILE A 33 1.10 -5.81 -2.74
CA ILE A 33 2.04 -6.87 -2.39
C ILE A 33 2.76 -7.24 -3.68
N VAL A 34 4.07 -6.98 -3.73
CA VAL A 34 4.91 -7.26 -4.90
C VAL A 34 5.81 -8.44 -4.59
N ILE A 35 5.75 -9.47 -5.42
CA ILE A 35 6.62 -10.64 -5.33
C ILE A 35 7.52 -10.67 -6.55
N ASN A 36 8.81 -10.46 -6.34
CA ASN A 36 9.82 -10.36 -7.40
C ASN A 36 10.40 -11.72 -7.83
N ASN A 37 9.76 -12.84 -7.42
CA ASN A 37 10.17 -14.18 -7.80
C ASN A 37 9.09 -14.87 -8.66
N PRO A 38 9.30 -15.02 -9.99
CA PRO A 38 8.32 -15.61 -10.88
C PRO A 38 7.92 -17.05 -10.53
N ALA A 39 8.81 -17.82 -9.91
CA ALA A 39 8.54 -19.19 -9.53
C ALA A 39 7.38 -19.32 -8.53
N ILE A 40 7.01 -18.24 -7.83
CA ILE A 40 5.98 -18.23 -6.79
C ILE A 40 4.59 -18.14 -7.41
N TYR A 41 4.36 -17.15 -8.27
CA TYR A 41 3.03 -16.93 -8.86
C TYR A 41 2.77 -17.79 -10.11
N SER A 42 3.79 -18.54 -10.60
CA SER A 42 3.63 -19.55 -11.65
C SER A 42 3.42 -20.98 -11.13
N MET A 43 3.26 -21.14 -9.80
CA MET A 43 2.96 -22.45 -9.22
C MET A 43 1.58 -22.94 -9.64
N SER A 44 1.43 -24.25 -9.78
CA SER A 44 0.13 -24.89 -10.05
C SER A 44 -0.89 -24.64 -8.94
N GLN A 45 -0.41 -24.45 -7.70
CA GLN A 45 -1.18 -24.00 -6.56
C GLN A 45 -0.56 -22.71 -6.05
N PRO A 46 -1.16 -21.56 -6.38
CA PRO A 46 -0.61 -20.27 -5.98
C PRO A 46 -0.61 -20.11 -4.46
N PRO A 47 0.38 -19.40 -3.91
CA PRO A 47 0.37 -19.03 -2.50
C PRO A 47 -0.85 -18.18 -2.17
N VAL A 48 -1.27 -18.24 -0.92
CA VAL A 48 -2.32 -17.34 -0.40
C VAL A 48 -1.75 -16.50 0.74
N VAL A 49 -2.24 -15.29 0.90
CA VAL A 49 -1.86 -14.40 2.00
C VAL A 49 -3.06 -14.07 2.87
N SER A 50 -2.89 -14.14 4.18
CA SER A 50 -3.82 -13.59 5.16
C SER A 50 -3.16 -12.40 5.85
N ILE A 51 -3.90 -11.32 6.02
CA ILE A 51 -3.39 -10.06 6.56
C ILE A 51 -4.20 -9.70 7.80
N THR A 52 -3.54 -9.48 8.91
CA THR A 52 -4.13 -8.97 10.13
C THR A 52 -3.59 -7.58 10.41
N ILE A 53 -4.51 -6.63 10.57
CA ILE A 53 -4.21 -5.22 10.84
C ILE A 53 -4.70 -4.91 12.24
N TYR A 54 -3.79 -4.56 13.14
CA TYR A 54 -4.10 -4.04 14.46
C TYR A 54 -4.09 -2.53 14.39
N ARG A 55 -5.20 -1.91 14.76
CA ARG A 55 -5.45 -0.48 14.63
C ARG A 55 -5.15 0.27 15.93
N PRO A 56 -4.94 1.60 15.88
CA PRO A 56 -4.68 2.43 17.07
C PRO A 56 -5.79 2.41 18.12
N ASP A 57 -7.05 2.22 17.70
CA ASP A 57 -8.23 2.12 18.58
C ASP A 57 -8.35 0.77 19.31
N GLY A 58 -7.41 -0.15 19.07
CA GLY A 58 -7.43 -1.50 19.62
C GLY A 58 -8.24 -2.50 18.80
N SER A 59 -8.97 -2.06 17.79
CA SER A 59 -9.70 -2.95 16.88
C SER A 59 -8.74 -3.72 15.96
N LYS A 60 -9.26 -4.81 15.38
CA LYS A 60 -8.49 -5.71 14.54
C LYS A 60 -9.29 -6.06 13.30
N ILE A 61 -8.67 -5.90 12.13
CA ILE A 61 -9.24 -6.32 10.85
C ILE A 61 -8.42 -7.48 10.31
N THR A 62 -9.08 -8.57 9.90
CA THR A 62 -8.43 -9.71 9.24
C THR A 62 -8.94 -9.81 7.82
N LEU A 63 -8.00 -9.83 6.86
CA LEU A 63 -8.26 -9.86 5.43
C LEU A 63 -7.67 -11.14 4.82
N GLY A 64 -8.36 -11.70 3.84
CA GLY A 64 -7.95 -12.90 3.12
C GLY A 64 -8.66 -14.16 3.61
N PRO A 65 -8.26 -15.34 3.11
CA PRO A 65 -7.05 -15.57 2.30
C PRO A 65 -7.15 -15.03 0.87
N LEU A 66 -6.10 -14.35 0.38
CA LEU A 66 -6.02 -13.80 -0.97
C LEU A 66 -5.01 -14.59 -1.80
N PRO A 67 -5.38 -15.08 -2.99
CA PRO A 67 -4.46 -15.79 -3.86
C PRO A 67 -3.44 -14.83 -4.49
N ILE A 68 -2.19 -15.27 -4.59
CA ILE A 68 -1.11 -14.53 -5.23
C ILE A 68 -0.80 -15.15 -6.57
N ASN A 69 -1.50 -14.72 -7.61
CA ASN A 69 -1.42 -15.26 -8.96
C ASN A 69 -0.56 -14.41 -9.90
N THR A 70 -0.14 -13.24 -9.46
CA THR A 70 0.58 -12.25 -10.27
C THR A 70 1.72 -11.63 -9.48
N ARG A 71 2.65 -11.00 -10.18
CA ARG A 71 3.76 -10.28 -9.55
C ARG A 71 3.27 -9.21 -8.57
N VAL A 72 2.22 -8.51 -8.91
CA VAL A 72 1.64 -7.42 -8.09
C VAL A 72 0.22 -7.79 -7.71
N THR A 73 -0.05 -7.95 -6.44
CA THR A 73 -1.40 -8.17 -5.91
C THR A 73 -1.89 -6.88 -5.25
N THR A 74 -2.99 -6.35 -5.75
CA THR A 74 -3.65 -5.14 -5.23
C THR A 74 -4.64 -5.56 -4.16
N LEU A 75 -4.50 -5.02 -2.95
CA LEU A 75 -5.28 -5.47 -1.80
C LEU A 75 -6.72 -4.99 -1.86
N GLY A 76 -6.93 -3.69 -2.02
CA GLY A 76 -8.23 -3.04 -1.77
C GLY A 76 -9.30 -3.30 -2.82
N VAL A 77 -8.92 -3.76 -4.02
CA VAL A 77 -9.87 -4.04 -5.11
C VAL A 77 -10.37 -5.49 -5.12
N SER A 78 -9.84 -6.35 -4.25
CA SER A 78 -10.32 -7.73 -4.11
C SER A 78 -11.73 -7.76 -3.53
N PRO A 79 -12.69 -8.46 -4.17
CA PRO A 79 -14.05 -8.60 -3.65
C PRO A 79 -14.09 -9.17 -2.22
N GLU A 80 -13.18 -10.07 -1.90
CA GLU A 80 -13.04 -10.67 -0.57
C GLU A 80 -12.67 -9.60 0.47
N VAL A 81 -11.72 -8.72 0.13
CA VAL A 81 -11.30 -7.62 1.02
C VAL A 81 -12.41 -6.60 1.20
N VAL A 82 -13.08 -6.22 0.12
CA VAL A 82 -14.25 -5.31 0.18
C VAL A 82 -15.33 -5.87 1.10
N SER A 83 -15.65 -7.17 0.95
CA SER A 83 -16.65 -7.83 1.80
C SER A 83 -16.23 -7.86 3.26
N GLN A 84 -14.97 -8.19 3.56
CA GLN A 84 -14.44 -8.26 4.92
C GLN A 84 -14.38 -6.90 5.60
N VAL A 85 -14.04 -5.84 4.86
CA VAL A 85 -14.07 -4.47 5.37
C VAL A 85 -15.51 -4.02 5.65
N ASN A 86 -16.45 -4.28 4.75
CA ASN A 86 -17.86 -3.99 4.98
C ASN A 86 -18.41 -4.74 6.20
N LEU A 87 -18.04 -6.02 6.36
CA LEU A 87 -18.42 -6.81 7.53
C LEU A 87 -17.87 -6.23 8.83
N PHE A 88 -16.58 -5.84 8.84
CA PHE A 88 -15.97 -5.18 9.99
C PHE A 88 -16.73 -3.91 10.40
N TYR A 89 -17.07 -3.04 9.44
CA TYR A 89 -17.82 -1.82 9.74
C TYR A 89 -19.27 -2.11 10.20
N SER A 90 -19.88 -3.15 9.68
CA SER A 90 -21.21 -3.58 10.11
C SER A 90 -21.21 -4.10 11.55
N GLU A 91 -20.20 -4.86 11.94
CA GLU A 91 -20.07 -5.43 13.29
C GLU A 91 -19.66 -4.37 14.33
N GLU A 92 -18.69 -3.52 13.99
CA GLU A 92 -18.08 -2.58 14.93
C GLU A 92 -18.89 -1.28 15.05
N TYR A 93 -19.42 -0.77 13.93
CA TYR A 93 -20.06 0.56 13.87
C TYR A 93 -21.52 0.53 13.41
N HIS A 94 -22.08 -0.65 13.11
CA HIS A 94 -23.45 -0.84 12.59
C HIS A 94 -23.70 -0.09 11.26
N ILE A 95 -22.66 0.05 10.42
CA ILE A 95 -22.72 0.67 9.09
C ILE A 95 -22.52 -0.41 8.04
N SER A 96 -23.51 -0.62 7.17
CA SER A 96 -23.42 -1.52 6.03
C SER A 96 -22.92 -0.80 4.79
N ASP A 97 -22.24 -1.54 3.90
CA ASP A 97 -21.79 -1.08 2.57
C ASP A 97 -20.96 0.23 2.59
N VAL A 98 -20.03 0.33 3.56
CA VAL A 98 -19.19 1.51 3.72
C VAL A 98 -18.26 1.72 2.52
N VAL A 99 -17.83 0.64 1.85
CA VAL A 99 -17.00 0.70 0.64
C VAL A 99 -17.91 0.80 -0.59
N PRO A 100 -17.88 1.92 -1.35
CA PRO A 100 -18.69 2.07 -2.56
C PRO A 100 -18.30 1.03 -3.62
N THR A 101 -19.28 0.58 -4.39
CA THR A 101 -19.06 -0.36 -5.49
C THR A 101 -18.03 0.18 -6.47
N GLY A 102 -17.01 -0.62 -6.79
CA GLY A 102 -15.93 -0.25 -7.70
C GLY A 102 -14.83 0.61 -7.07
N SER A 103 -14.90 0.90 -5.78
CA SER A 103 -13.85 1.61 -5.04
C SER A 103 -12.91 0.64 -4.34
N SER A 104 -11.68 1.09 -4.03
CA SER A 104 -10.76 0.35 -3.18
C SER A 104 -11.22 0.36 -1.73
N ALA A 105 -11.12 -0.79 -1.06
CA ALA A 105 -11.36 -0.91 0.37
C ALA A 105 -10.18 -0.41 1.23
N THR A 106 -9.00 -0.22 0.65
CA THR A 106 -7.78 0.18 1.38
C THR A 106 -7.95 1.44 2.22
N PRO A 107 -8.55 2.55 1.74
CA PRO A 107 -8.74 3.75 2.55
C PRO A 107 -9.52 3.48 3.84
N TYR A 108 -10.50 2.57 3.78
CA TYR A 108 -11.38 2.26 4.91
C TYR A 108 -10.68 1.47 6.04
N LEU A 109 -9.51 0.91 5.79
CA LEU A 109 -8.66 0.32 6.83
C LEU A 109 -8.14 1.37 7.82
N PHE A 110 -8.13 2.66 7.42
CA PHE A 110 -7.56 3.79 8.14
C PHE A 110 -8.59 4.82 8.58
N TYR A 111 -9.88 4.53 8.43
CA TYR A 111 -10.96 5.35 8.96
C TYR A 111 -11.57 4.71 10.22
N THR A 112 -12.04 5.55 11.11
CA THR A 112 -12.98 5.21 12.19
C THR A 112 -14.27 6.00 12.01
N VAL A 113 -15.26 5.71 12.84
CA VAL A 113 -16.54 6.44 12.81
C VAL A 113 -16.65 7.31 14.07
N ASP A 114 -16.81 8.61 13.85
CA ASP A 114 -17.04 9.62 14.89
C ASP A 114 -18.27 10.45 14.50
N ASP A 115 -19.27 10.54 15.39
CA ASP A 115 -20.57 11.18 15.12
C ASP A 115 -21.22 10.75 13.79
N GLY A 116 -21.11 9.47 13.43
CA GLY A 116 -21.66 8.91 12.18
C GLY A 116 -20.90 9.30 10.91
N LYS A 117 -19.71 9.90 11.04
CA LYS A 117 -18.83 10.28 9.92
C LYS A 117 -17.55 9.47 9.95
N LEU A 118 -17.04 9.17 8.76
CA LEU A 118 -15.72 8.58 8.60
C LEU A 118 -14.65 9.63 8.85
N VAL A 119 -13.79 9.39 9.83
CA VAL A 119 -12.64 10.25 10.16
C VAL A 119 -11.35 9.43 10.12
N PRO A 120 -10.22 10.00 9.67
CA PRO A 120 -8.95 9.29 9.67
C PRO A 120 -8.52 8.88 11.08
N LEU A 121 -8.27 7.60 11.28
CA LEU A 121 -7.77 7.07 12.55
C LEU A 121 -6.25 7.14 12.55
N LYS A 122 -5.69 8.16 13.19
CA LYS A 122 -4.23 8.38 13.28
C LYS A 122 -3.63 7.55 14.41
N GLY A 123 -2.38 7.15 14.21
CA GLY A 123 -1.61 6.45 15.23
C GLY A 123 -0.85 5.23 14.72
N PRO A 124 -0.36 4.39 15.63
CA PRO A 124 0.44 3.22 15.28
C PRO A 124 -0.44 2.05 14.80
N TYR A 125 -0.16 1.60 13.59
CA TYR A 125 -0.72 0.38 13.01
C TYR A 125 0.32 -0.73 13.03
N ARG A 126 -0.12 -1.96 13.32
CA ARG A 126 0.70 -3.15 13.15
C ARG A 126 0.06 -4.07 12.13
N PHE A 127 0.80 -4.37 11.09
CA PHE A 127 0.44 -5.31 10.05
C PHE A 127 1.14 -6.64 10.29
N THR A 128 0.39 -7.73 10.22
CA THR A 128 0.92 -9.09 10.23
C THR A 128 0.37 -9.82 9.00
N MET A 129 1.25 -10.15 8.08
CA MET A 129 0.94 -10.89 6.85
C MET A 129 1.48 -12.30 6.98
N VAL A 130 0.64 -13.29 6.74
CA VAL A 130 1.01 -14.71 6.73
C VAL A 130 0.80 -15.25 5.33
N PHE A 131 1.89 -15.63 4.67
CA PHE A 131 1.87 -16.28 3.37
C PHE A 131 1.89 -17.80 3.57
N TYR A 132 0.97 -18.48 2.94
CA TYR A 132 0.87 -19.94 2.91
C TYR A 132 1.36 -20.42 1.54
N VAL A 133 2.54 -21.01 1.52
CA VAL A 133 3.17 -21.53 0.30
C VAL A 133 3.08 -23.05 0.32
N PHE A 134 2.30 -23.61 -0.59
CA PHE A 134 2.05 -25.05 -0.70
C PHE A 134 3.20 -25.73 -1.48
N SER A 135 4.42 -25.66 -0.93
CA SER A 135 5.62 -26.25 -1.51
C SER A 135 6.56 -26.75 -0.41
N GLN A 136 7.14 -27.92 -0.62
CA GLN A 136 8.17 -28.47 0.28
C GLN A 136 9.53 -27.77 0.11
N ASN A 137 9.69 -26.92 -0.90
CA ASN A 137 10.94 -26.24 -1.19
C ASN A 137 11.02 -24.93 -0.41
N SER A 138 11.79 -24.92 0.68
CA SER A 138 11.91 -23.81 1.64
C SER A 138 12.54 -22.53 1.09
N SER A 139 13.11 -22.57 -0.12
CA SER A 139 13.81 -21.43 -0.73
C SER A 139 12.95 -20.56 -1.63
N VAL A 140 11.62 -20.74 -1.62
CA VAL A 140 10.73 -20.16 -2.63
C VAL A 140 10.52 -18.68 -2.45
N ILE A 141 10.43 -18.15 -1.22
CA ILE A 141 10.32 -16.71 -0.96
C ILE A 141 11.41 -16.28 0.00
N SER A 142 12.33 -15.45 -0.49
CA SER A 142 13.28 -14.77 0.36
C SER A 142 12.78 -13.39 0.75
N ARG A 143 13.36 -12.81 1.79
CA ARG A 143 13.06 -11.43 2.21
C ARG A 143 13.23 -10.39 1.08
N LYS A 144 14.13 -10.66 0.13
CA LYS A 144 14.43 -9.78 -1.01
C LYS A 144 13.37 -9.85 -2.10
N ASP A 145 12.58 -10.92 -2.12
CA ASP A 145 11.57 -11.16 -3.15
C ASP A 145 10.23 -10.49 -2.80
N LEU A 146 10.04 -10.08 -1.54
CA LEU A 146 8.79 -9.50 -1.06
C LEU A 146 8.95 -8.00 -0.81
N GLU A 147 8.10 -7.22 -1.46
CA GLU A 147 7.97 -5.78 -1.27
C GLU A 147 6.50 -5.44 -0.96
N ILE A 148 6.28 -4.55 -0.01
CA ILE A 148 4.95 -4.05 0.35
C ILE A 148 4.96 -2.56 0.09
N VAL A 149 4.12 -2.12 -0.84
CA VAL A 149 4.02 -0.73 -1.25
C VAL A 149 2.72 -0.13 -0.73
N LEU A 150 2.82 0.92 0.08
CA LEU A 150 1.71 1.72 0.58
C LEU A 150 1.61 2.95 -0.31
N GLN A 151 0.61 2.97 -1.19
CA GLN A 151 0.38 4.09 -2.09
C GLN A 151 -0.46 5.15 -1.39
N GLY A 152 0.17 6.28 -1.07
CA GLY A 152 -0.51 7.46 -0.52
C GLY A 152 -1.28 8.25 -1.57
N GLN A 153 -2.10 9.18 -1.10
CA GLN A 153 -2.62 10.27 -1.93
C GLN A 153 -1.60 11.39 -1.87
N ILE A 154 -0.92 11.63 -2.98
CA ILE A 154 0.11 12.65 -3.04
C ILE A 154 -0.53 13.98 -3.44
N TYR A 155 -0.33 14.99 -2.60
CA TYR A 155 -0.81 16.35 -2.78
C TYR A 155 0.37 17.29 -2.94
N GLY A 156 0.84 17.43 -4.15
CA GLY A 156 1.53 18.63 -4.61
C GLY A 156 0.56 19.43 -5.47
N LEU A 157 0.76 20.74 -5.62
CA LEU A 157 -0.02 21.61 -6.52
C LEU A 157 -0.08 21.05 -7.96
N MET A 158 0.89 20.28 -8.37
CA MET A 158 1.01 19.67 -9.70
C MET A 158 1.10 18.12 -9.65
N GLY A 159 0.88 17.51 -8.48
CA GLY A 159 1.03 16.07 -8.30
C GLY A 159 2.49 15.65 -8.13
N THR A 160 2.77 14.35 -8.33
CA THR A 160 4.13 13.80 -8.28
C THR A 160 4.43 13.00 -9.54
N ASP A 161 5.72 12.76 -9.75
CA ASP A 161 6.19 11.80 -10.75
C ASP A 161 5.97 10.34 -10.32
N ASN A 162 6.37 9.40 -11.16
CA ASN A 162 6.26 7.96 -10.91
C ASN A 162 7.18 7.44 -9.78
N GLU A 163 8.10 8.29 -9.29
CA GLU A 163 8.99 7.98 -8.17
C GLU A 163 8.53 8.64 -6.86
N GLY A 164 7.45 9.43 -6.92
CA GLY A 164 6.85 10.08 -5.75
C GLY A 164 7.42 11.47 -5.45
N HIS A 165 8.23 12.06 -6.33
CA HIS A 165 8.76 13.41 -6.14
C HIS A 165 7.70 14.47 -6.50
N ASP A 166 7.61 15.52 -5.69
CA ASP A 166 6.71 16.65 -5.94
C ASP A 166 7.14 17.43 -7.18
N LEU A 167 6.29 17.40 -8.21
CA LEU A 167 6.52 18.09 -9.48
C LEU A 167 6.61 19.61 -9.30
N TRP A 168 5.87 20.17 -8.33
CA TRP A 168 5.94 21.60 -8.01
C TRP A 168 7.31 22.00 -7.45
N LEU A 169 7.86 21.22 -6.53
CA LEU A 169 9.21 21.44 -6.01
C LEU A 169 10.26 21.30 -7.10
N GLY A 170 10.10 20.32 -7.98
CA GLY A 170 10.98 20.14 -9.15
C GLY A 170 10.95 21.36 -10.08
N LEU A 171 9.76 21.88 -10.38
CA LEU A 171 9.57 23.09 -11.18
C LEU A 171 10.22 24.31 -10.51
N LEU A 172 9.97 24.51 -9.22
CA LEU A 172 10.55 25.64 -8.47
C LEU A 172 12.09 25.56 -8.40
N ALA A 173 12.66 24.37 -8.33
CA ALA A 173 14.11 24.18 -8.32
C ALA A 173 14.72 24.45 -9.71
N GLY A 174 14.03 24.11 -10.80
CA GLY A 174 14.49 24.36 -12.18
C GLY A 174 14.31 25.81 -12.65
N PHE A 175 13.23 26.47 -12.21
CA PHE A 175 12.85 27.81 -12.66
C PHE A 175 13.97 28.88 -12.56
N PRO A 176 14.76 28.99 -11.47
CA PRO A 176 15.83 29.97 -11.40
C PRO A 176 16.93 29.75 -12.44
N ILE A 177 17.20 28.48 -12.76
CA ILE A 177 18.23 28.10 -13.74
C ILE A 177 17.76 28.48 -15.14
N ASP A 178 16.55 28.17 -15.50
CA ASP A 178 15.94 28.47 -16.80
C ASP A 178 15.84 30.00 -17.02
N LEU A 179 15.46 30.72 -15.96
CA LEU A 179 15.39 32.17 -15.97
C LEU A 179 16.77 32.79 -16.16
N ALA A 180 17.80 32.29 -15.49
CA ALA A 180 19.18 32.76 -15.64
C ALA A 180 19.71 32.52 -17.05
N VAL A 181 19.47 31.35 -17.63
CA VAL A 181 19.86 31.03 -19.02
C VAL A 181 19.14 31.95 -20.01
N GLY A 182 17.82 32.16 -19.83
CA GLY A 182 17.03 33.06 -20.68
C GLY A 182 17.53 34.52 -20.64
N LEU A 183 17.79 35.05 -19.44
CA LEU A 183 18.30 36.40 -19.25
C LEU A 183 19.72 36.58 -19.84
N LEU A 184 20.60 35.60 -19.61
CA LEU A 184 21.97 35.63 -20.15
C LEU A 184 21.94 35.61 -21.66
N SER A 185 21.12 34.78 -22.27
CA SER A 185 20.96 34.69 -23.72
C SER A 185 20.45 36.00 -24.32
N ALA A 186 19.44 36.62 -23.69
CA ALA A 186 18.91 37.91 -24.11
C ALA A 186 19.98 39.03 -24.01
N LEU A 187 20.73 39.03 -22.92
CA LEU A 187 21.82 40.02 -22.73
C LEU A 187 22.93 39.88 -23.77
N ILE A 188 23.32 38.66 -24.12
CA ILE A 188 24.31 38.41 -25.18
C ILE A 188 23.80 38.94 -26.52
N ILE A 189 22.54 38.70 -26.87
CA ILE A 189 21.94 39.19 -28.12
C ILE A 189 21.98 40.71 -28.16
N VAL A 190 21.60 41.40 -27.08
CA VAL A 190 21.57 42.86 -27.01
C VAL A 190 22.98 43.48 -27.10
N VAL A 191 24.01 42.79 -26.57
CA VAL A 191 25.40 43.28 -26.63
C VAL A 191 26.01 43.11 -28.02
N ILE A 192 25.60 42.08 -28.77
CA ILE A 192 26.17 41.77 -30.10
C ILE A 192 25.43 42.52 -31.22
N ALA A 193 24.16 42.91 -31.02
CA ALA A 193 23.34 43.65 -31.97
C ALA A 193 23.71 45.15 -31.99
#